data_00744924a6c7951e44badf7edda37914
#
_entry.id   00744924a6c7951e44badf7edda37914
#
_cell.length_a   1.000
_cell.length_b   1.000
_cell.length_c   1.000
_cell.angle_alpha   90.00
_cell.angle_beta   90.00
_cell.angle_gamma   90.00
#
_symmetry.space_group_name_H-M   'P 1'
#
loop_
_entity.id
_entity.type
_entity.pdbx_description
1 polymer ?
#
loop_
_entity_poly.entity_id
_entity_poly.type
_entity_poly.pdbx_seq_one_letter_code
_entity_poly.pdbx_strand_id
1 'polypeptide(L)'
;MSYTYEICGALSVLDSFRHYHAQQFAQTIADPADIYFATDAITHSLVIRIRGTLTDDETEVVENAVKELSQKWARAGAVFRRVRYGEASFVPIGLAQHVELLEELADEHLQLEAFLQRQARILEKFR
;
A
#
# COMPACT_ATOMS: atom_id res chain seq x y z
N MET A 1 -14.59 -16.53 -4.62
CA MET A 1 -13.27 -17.17 -4.76
C MET A 1 -12.21 -16.31 -4.11
N SER A 2 -11.33 -16.92 -3.33
CA SER A 2 -10.26 -16.20 -2.67
C SER A 2 -8.94 -16.36 -3.41
N TYR A 3 -8.04 -15.40 -3.24
CA TYR A 3 -6.72 -15.39 -3.87
C TYR A 3 -5.72 -14.70 -2.94
N THR A 4 -4.44 -14.94 -3.19
CA THR A 4 -3.38 -14.27 -2.44
C THR A 4 -3.33 -12.79 -2.82
N TYR A 5 -3.42 -11.94 -1.79
CA TYR A 5 -3.47 -10.49 -1.92
C TYR A 5 -2.47 -9.84 -0.96
N GLU A 6 -1.81 -8.79 -1.44
CA GLU A 6 -0.94 -7.96 -0.60
C GLU A 6 -1.04 -6.50 -1.03
N ILE A 7 -1.09 -5.61 -0.08
CA ILE A 7 -0.92 -4.17 -0.30
C ILE A 7 0.09 -3.64 0.71
N CYS A 8 1.04 -2.87 0.26
CA CYS A 8 2.04 -2.27 1.13
C CYS A 8 2.48 -0.90 0.63
N GLY A 9 2.85 -0.06 1.58
CA GLY A 9 3.32 1.28 1.30
C GLY A 9 3.60 2.06 2.57
N ALA A 10 4.01 3.30 2.39
CA ALA A 10 4.31 4.21 3.49
C ALA A 10 3.58 5.54 3.29
N LEU A 11 2.96 6.04 4.34
CA LEU A 11 2.29 7.33 4.36
C LEU A 11 3.05 8.31 5.25
N SER A 12 3.21 9.54 4.77
CA SER A 12 3.57 10.65 5.63
C SER A 12 2.31 11.05 6.40
N VAL A 13 2.38 11.05 7.73
CA VAL A 13 1.20 11.28 8.57
C VAL A 13 1.31 12.60 9.34
N LEU A 14 0.16 13.09 9.79
CA LEU A 14 0.07 14.30 10.59
C LEU A 14 0.79 14.12 11.94
N ASP A 15 1.29 15.22 12.50
CA ASP A 15 1.99 15.21 13.79
C ASP A 15 1.13 14.69 14.94
N SER A 16 -0.19 14.81 14.81
CA SER A 16 -1.16 14.32 15.80
C SER A 16 -1.42 12.81 15.70
N PHE A 17 -0.93 12.15 14.66
CA PHE A 17 -1.08 10.72 14.51
C PHE A 17 -0.26 9.97 15.57
N ARG A 18 -0.87 8.95 16.18
CA ARG A 18 -0.24 8.12 17.20
C ARG A 18 -0.41 6.66 16.87
N HIS A 19 0.43 5.82 17.44
CA HIS A 19 0.41 4.38 17.21
C HIS A 19 -0.95 3.75 17.49
N TYR A 20 -1.68 4.22 18.51
CA TYR A 20 -3.00 3.68 18.81
C TYR A 20 -4.02 3.92 17.69
N HIS A 21 -3.84 4.96 16.88
CA HIS A 21 -4.67 5.20 15.69
C HIS A 21 -4.47 4.09 14.66
N ALA A 22 -3.23 3.62 14.48
CA ALA A 22 -2.94 2.50 13.61
C ALA A 22 -3.56 1.20 14.16
N GLN A 23 -3.53 1.01 15.47
CA GLN A 23 -4.17 -0.14 16.11
C GLN A 23 -5.68 -0.13 15.92
N GLN A 24 -6.33 1.04 16.05
CA GLN A 24 -7.76 1.17 15.77
C GLN A 24 -8.10 0.84 14.32
N PHE A 25 -7.29 1.32 13.40
CA PHE A 25 -7.43 1.00 11.97
C PHE A 25 -7.35 -0.52 11.74
N ALA A 26 -6.36 -1.18 12.35
CA ALA A 26 -6.18 -2.62 12.20
C ALA A 26 -7.41 -3.40 12.68
N GLN A 27 -8.11 -2.91 13.69
CA GLN A 27 -9.32 -3.54 14.21
C GLN A 27 -10.52 -3.43 13.25
N THR A 28 -10.49 -2.50 12.30
CA THR A 28 -11.57 -2.37 11.32
C THR A 28 -11.47 -3.40 10.19
N ILE A 29 -10.31 -4.07 10.08
CA ILE A 29 -10.06 -5.09 9.07
C ILE A 29 -10.19 -6.45 9.75
N ALA A 30 -11.16 -7.23 9.30
CA ALA A 30 -11.41 -8.55 9.88
C ALA A 30 -10.45 -9.60 9.31
N ASP A 31 -10.25 -10.71 10.07
CA ASP A 31 -9.62 -11.90 9.56
C ASP A 31 -10.25 -12.29 8.21
N PRO A 32 -9.49 -12.90 7.28
CA PRO A 32 -8.20 -13.55 7.47
C PRO A 32 -6.95 -12.71 7.11
N ALA A 33 -7.04 -11.40 7.06
CA ALA A 33 -5.89 -10.57 6.67
C ALA A 33 -4.87 -10.45 7.79
N ASP A 34 -3.59 -10.63 7.46
CA ASP A 34 -2.47 -10.32 8.34
C ASP A 34 -2.08 -8.86 8.14
N ILE A 35 -2.04 -8.11 9.22
CA ILE A 35 -1.75 -6.68 9.18
C ILE A 35 -0.45 -6.40 9.92
N TYR A 36 0.48 -5.76 9.22
CA TYR A 36 1.70 -5.24 9.81
C TYR A 36 1.72 -3.73 9.62
N PHE A 37 2.09 -3.00 10.67
CA PHE A 37 2.34 -1.57 10.56
C PHE A 37 3.47 -1.17 11.51
N ALA A 38 4.21 -0.12 11.10
CA ALA A 38 5.27 0.47 11.90
C ALA A 38 5.20 1.98 11.77
N THR A 39 5.36 2.67 12.89
CA THR A 39 5.37 4.13 12.94
C THR A 39 6.76 4.64 13.25
N ASP A 40 7.14 5.74 12.61
CA ASP A 40 8.37 6.46 12.91
C ASP A 40 8.02 7.88 13.33
N ALA A 41 8.25 8.19 14.62
CA ALA A 41 7.92 9.48 15.19
C ALA A 41 8.84 10.61 14.70
N ILE A 42 10.04 10.28 14.25
CA ILE A 42 11.02 11.28 13.76
C ILE A 42 10.63 11.74 12.36
N THR A 43 10.34 10.81 11.46
CA THR A 43 9.98 11.11 10.07
C THR A 43 8.47 11.30 9.88
N HIS A 44 7.67 11.10 10.92
CA HIS A 44 6.20 11.14 10.87
C HIS A 44 5.66 10.27 9.73
N SER A 45 6.11 9.03 9.66
CA SER A 45 5.68 8.08 8.64
C SER A 45 5.03 6.84 9.24
N LEU A 46 4.12 6.27 8.47
CA LEU A 46 3.43 5.02 8.80
C LEU A 46 3.62 4.04 7.66
N VAL A 47 4.30 2.94 7.93
CA VAL A 47 4.43 1.83 6.99
C VAL A 47 3.29 0.86 7.24
N ILE A 48 2.60 0.45 6.18
CA ILE A 48 1.47 -0.49 6.24
C ILE A 48 1.76 -1.65 5.28
N ARG A 49 1.54 -2.86 5.75
CA ARG A 49 1.57 -4.05 4.93
C ARG A 49 0.41 -4.96 5.35
N ILE A 50 -0.47 -5.26 4.41
CA ILE A 50 -1.63 -6.12 4.66
C ILE A 50 -1.61 -7.21 3.61
N ARG A 51 -1.67 -8.47 4.04
CA ARG A 51 -1.70 -9.60 3.12
C ARG A 51 -2.55 -10.73 3.66
N GLY A 52 -3.03 -11.57 2.77
CA GLY A 52 -3.83 -12.73 3.13
C GLY A 52 -4.42 -13.39 1.91
N THR A 53 -5.16 -14.47 2.13
CA THR A 53 -5.97 -15.10 1.11
C THR A 53 -7.38 -14.54 1.24
N LEU A 54 -7.75 -13.66 0.32
CA LEU A 54 -8.95 -12.83 0.42
C LEU A 54 -9.85 -12.99 -0.82
N THR A 55 -11.14 -12.75 -0.61
CA THR A 55 -12.10 -12.60 -1.71
C THR A 55 -12.06 -11.17 -2.26
N ASP A 56 -12.71 -10.94 -3.42
CA ASP A 56 -12.81 -9.61 -3.98
C ASP A 56 -13.48 -8.61 -3.02
N ASP A 57 -14.53 -9.04 -2.32
CA ASP A 57 -15.21 -8.19 -1.34
C ASP A 57 -14.33 -7.84 -0.16
N GLU A 58 -13.57 -8.82 0.35
CA GLU A 58 -12.62 -8.59 1.44
C GLU A 58 -11.50 -7.66 1.04
N THR A 59 -11.00 -7.81 -0.18
CA THR A 59 -9.98 -6.93 -0.75
C THR A 59 -10.46 -5.49 -0.84
N GLU A 60 -11.71 -5.29 -1.28
CA GLU A 60 -12.33 -3.96 -1.36
C GLU A 60 -12.43 -3.32 0.02
N VAL A 61 -12.80 -4.08 1.04
CA VAL A 61 -12.86 -3.60 2.43
C VAL A 61 -11.47 -3.13 2.89
N VAL A 62 -10.43 -3.91 2.61
CA VAL A 62 -9.05 -3.55 2.97
C VAL A 62 -8.63 -2.25 2.28
N GLU A 63 -8.83 -2.14 0.98
CA GLU A 63 -8.43 -0.94 0.22
C GLU A 63 -9.19 0.30 0.67
N ASN A 64 -10.49 0.18 0.93
CA ASN A 64 -11.30 1.29 1.42
C ASN A 64 -10.83 1.74 2.81
N ALA A 65 -10.48 0.81 3.68
CA ALA A 65 -9.96 1.13 5.01
C ALA A 65 -8.65 1.89 4.93
N VAL A 66 -7.73 1.49 4.04
CA VAL A 66 -6.47 2.20 3.82
C VAL A 66 -6.72 3.61 3.27
N LYS A 67 -7.64 3.75 2.33
CA LYS A 67 -8.02 5.06 1.77
C LYS A 67 -8.62 5.99 2.83
N GLU A 68 -9.51 5.48 3.66
CA GLU A 68 -10.11 6.25 4.75
C GLU A 68 -9.07 6.70 5.77
N LEU A 69 -8.15 5.81 6.13
CA LEU A 69 -7.05 6.15 7.03
C LEU A 69 -6.20 7.28 6.43
N SER A 70 -5.88 7.19 5.14
CA SER A 70 -5.08 8.21 4.47
C SER A 70 -5.79 9.56 4.42
N GLN A 71 -7.08 9.57 4.13
CA GLN A 71 -7.86 10.81 4.08
C GLN A 71 -7.93 11.49 5.45
N LYS A 72 -7.91 10.72 6.51
CA LYS A 72 -8.01 11.25 7.88
C LYS A 72 -6.66 11.69 8.45
N TRP A 73 -5.59 10.95 8.15
CA TRP A 73 -4.30 11.10 8.84
C TRP A 73 -3.11 11.39 7.94
N ALA A 74 -3.20 11.21 6.64
CA ALA A 74 -2.05 11.44 5.77
C ALA A 74 -1.82 12.95 5.55
N ARG A 75 -0.57 13.35 5.66
CA ARG A 75 -0.12 14.70 5.31
C ARG A 75 -0.03 14.85 3.79
N ALA A 76 0.39 13.77 3.12
CA ALA A 76 0.51 13.72 1.67
C ALA A 76 0.12 12.32 1.20
N GLY A 77 -0.36 12.23 -0.02
CA GLY A 77 -0.65 10.94 -0.64
C GLY A 77 0.60 10.15 -0.96
N ALA A 78 0.43 8.88 -1.25
CA ALA A 78 1.52 7.97 -1.60
C ALA A 78 1.03 6.95 -2.61
N VAL A 79 1.98 6.28 -3.26
CA VAL A 79 1.70 5.16 -4.16
C VAL A 79 1.98 3.86 -3.39
N PHE A 80 0.95 3.01 -3.29
CA PHE A 80 1.06 1.70 -2.65
C PHE A 80 1.24 0.63 -3.70
N ARG A 81 2.07 -0.36 -3.39
CA ARG A 81 2.23 -1.54 -4.25
C ARG A 81 1.18 -2.58 -3.87
N ARG A 82 0.46 -3.07 -4.86
CA ARG A 82 -0.58 -4.09 -4.70
C ARG A 82 -0.24 -5.31 -5.53
N VAL A 83 -0.33 -6.49 -4.93
CA VAL A 83 -0.24 -7.77 -5.65
C VAL A 83 -1.60 -8.44 -5.58
N ARG A 84 -2.15 -8.76 -6.73
CA ARG A 84 -3.47 -9.36 -6.90
C ARG A 84 -3.41 -10.37 -8.04
N TYR A 85 -3.82 -11.61 -7.78
CA TYR A 85 -3.72 -12.70 -8.75
C TYR A 85 -2.30 -12.90 -9.29
N GLY A 86 -1.29 -12.67 -8.45
CA GLY A 86 0.10 -12.77 -8.85
C GLY A 86 0.63 -11.60 -9.66
N GLU A 87 -0.20 -10.60 -9.95
CA GLU A 87 0.19 -9.42 -10.72
C GLU A 87 0.39 -8.22 -9.81
N ALA A 88 1.53 -7.55 -9.98
CA ALA A 88 1.85 -6.32 -9.26
C ALA A 88 1.26 -5.10 -9.97
N SER A 89 0.70 -4.20 -9.19
CA SER A 89 0.22 -2.89 -9.67
C SER A 89 0.50 -1.84 -8.60
N PHE A 90 0.37 -0.57 -8.97
CA PHE A 90 0.57 0.54 -8.05
C PHE A 90 -0.72 1.35 -7.94
N VAL A 91 -1.13 1.61 -6.70
CA VAL A 91 -2.41 2.26 -6.40
C VAL A 91 -2.15 3.59 -5.71
N PRO A 92 -2.69 4.70 -6.23
CA PRO A 92 -2.59 5.98 -5.53
C PRO A 92 -3.49 6.00 -4.30
N ILE A 93 -2.92 6.34 -3.16
CA ILE A 93 -3.61 6.45 -1.89
C ILE A 93 -3.43 7.87 -1.37
N GLY A 94 -4.51 8.60 -1.12
CA GLY A 94 -4.42 9.95 -0.60
C GLY A 94 -5.68 10.77 -0.84
N LEU A 95 -5.51 12.09 -0.77
CA LEU A 95 -6.60 13.02 -0.98
C LEU A 95 -6.99 13.09 -2.47
N ALA A 96 -8.28 13.19 -2.73
CA ALA A 96 -8.83 13.19 -4.09
C ALA A 96 -8.18 14.25 -5.00
N GLN A 97 -7.84 15.40 -4.44
CA GLN A 97 -7.23 16.51 -5.17
C GLN A 97 -5.82 16.21 -5.70
N HIS A 98 -5.17 15.15 -5.20
CA HIS A 98 -3.83 14.76 -5.63
C HIS A 98 -3.82 13.48 -6.46
N VAL A 99 -4.99 12.89 -6.74
CA VAL A 99 -5.09 11.57 -7.39
C VAL A 99 -4.44 11.56 -8.77
N GLU A 100 -4.62 12.58 -9.60
CA GLU A 100 -4.03 12.60 -10.94
C GLU A 100 -2.50 12.52 -10.91
N LEU A 101 -1.87 13.30 -10.03
CA LEU A 101 -0.41 13.29 -9.88
C LEU A 101 0.08 11.93 -9.34
N LEU A 102 -0.69 11.33 -8.43
CA LEU A 102 -0.35 10.03 -7.87
C LEU A 102 -0.52 8.91 -8.89
N GLU A 103 -1.48 9.03 -9.82
CA GLU A 103 -1.64 8.07 -10.91
C GLU A 103 -0.45 8.10 -11.86
N GLU A 104 0.04 9.27 -12.22
CA GLU A 104 1.25 9.40 -13.02
C GLU A 104 2.46 8.76 -12.33
N LEU A 105 2.61 9.00 -11.03
CA LEU A 105 3.68 8.41 -10.23
C LEU A 105 3.55 6.88 -10.16
N ALA A 106 2.32 6.37 -10.05
CA ALA A 106 2.06 4.94 -10.04
C ALA A 106 2.50 4.28 -11.35
N ASP A 107 2.19 4.92 -12.50
CA ASP A 107 2.61 4.43 -13.82
C ASP A 107 4.13 4.40 -13.94
N GLU A 108 4.81 5.43 -13.46
CA GLU A 108 6.28 5.47 -13.46
C GLU A 108 6.89 4.36 -12.60
N HIS A 109 6.31 4.09 -11.41
CA HIS A 109 6.75 3.01 -10.55
C HIS A 109 6.59 1.64 -11.22
N LEU A 110 5.49 1.43 -11.93
CA LEU A 110 5.24 0.18 -12.65
C LEU A 110 6.27 -0.03 -13.77
N GLN A 111 6.58 1.02 -14.53
CA GLN A 111 7.59 0.97 -15.58
C GLN A 111 8.98 0.70 -15.02
N LEU A 112 9.33 1.33 -13.90
CA LEU A 112 10.62 1.11 -13.24
C LEU A 112 10.75 -0.34 -12.74
N GLU A 113 9.71 -0.89 -12.13
CA GLU A 113 9.73 -2.27 -11.65
C GLU A 113 9.93 -3.26 -12.80
N ALA A 114 9.24 -3.06 -13.93
CA ALA A 114 9.42 -3.89 -15.13
C ALA A 114 10.84 -3.80 -15.68
N PHE A 115 11.44 -2.61 -15.69
CA PHE A 115 12.82 -2.39 -16.12
C PHE A 115 13.80 -3.13 -15.21
N LEU A 116 13.64 -3.04 -13.89
CA LEU A 116 14.51 -3.71 -12.93
C LEU A 116 14.43 -5.23 -13.03
N GLN A 117 13.23 -5.77 -13.24
CA GLN A 117 13.03 -7.21 -13.44
C GLN A 117 13.74 -7.70 -14.72
N ARG A 118 13.68 -6.92 -15.78
CA ARG A 118 14.39 -7.24 -17.04
C ARG A 118 15.90 -7.25 -16.84
N GLN A 119 16.44 -6.26 -16.12
CA GLN A 119 17.86 -6.21 -15.80
C GLN A 119 18.30 -7.43 -15.00
N ALA A 120 17.51 -7.82 -13.98
CA ALA A 120 17.82 -8.99 -13.16
C ALA A 120 17.91 -10.27 -14.01
N ARG A 121 16.99 -10.46 -14.96
CA ARG A 121 16.98 -11.60 -15.87
C ARG A 121 18.23 -11.63 -16.78
N ILE A 122 18.64 -10.47 -17.27
CA ILE A 122 19.85 -10.37 -18.09
C ILE A 122 21.09 -10.71 -17.27
N LEU A 123 21.20 -10.19 -16.05
CA LEU A 123 22.33 -10.44 -15.16
C LEU A 123 22.46 -11.92 -14.78
N GLU A 124 21.35 -12.62 -14.63
CA GLU A 124 21.37 -14.06 -14.34
C GLU A 124 22.06 -14.87 -15.44
N LYS A 125 22.04 -14.41 -16.69
CA LYS A 125 22.70 -15.08 -17.81
C LYS A 125 24.22 -15.03 -17.74
N PHE A 126 24.77 -14.15 -16.88
CA PHE A 126 26.21 -13.99 -16.71
C PHE A 126 26.75 -14.72 -15.48
N ARG A 127 25.94 -15.48 -14.80
CA ARG A 127 26.35 -16.30 -13.66
C ARG A 127 26.72 -17.71 -14.06
#